data_6d090d6881d5dfee1d1d66f09d27bff6
#
_entry.id   6d090d6881d5dfee1d1d66f09d27bff6
#
_cell.length_a   1.000
_cell.length_b   1.000
_cell.length_c   1.000
_cell.angle_alpha   90.00
_cell.angle_beta   90.00
_cell.angle_gamma   90.00
#
_symmetry.space_group_name_H-M   'P 1'
#
loop_
_entity.id
_entity.type
_entity.pdbx_description
1 polymer ?
#
loop_
_entity_poly.entity_id
_entity_poly.type
_entity_poly.pdbx_seq_one_letter_code
_entity_poly.pdbx_strand_id
1 'polypeptide(L)'
;MVQTHHIVSGHSGNESDITLRPDTFSAAYASTPIEPDDHQFLVPEMKHLITWADVDAEEASNIAKGRAWLIAQHFTLDDLFDTLTLRTIHQRMFGKVWTWAGSVRRRETSIGIDPSQIQTQFEQLVQNFRWRAANADEIGFSEEERRELGIRFHTELVAIHAFVNGNGRHARLVANLVDSAMGLGSLADPLYPWGARSGLPSAESRKL
;
A
#
# COMPACT_ATOMS: atom_id res chain seq x y z
N MET A 1 14.71 0.07 -74.56
CA MET A 1 15.75 0.99 -74.08
C MET A 1 15.39 1.44 -72.69
N VAL A 2 16.36 1.27 -71.81
CA VAL A 2 16.43 1.79 -70.41
C VAL A 2 15.42 1.30 -69.42
N GLN A 3 15.87 0.32 -68.62
CA GLN A 3 15.34 -0.10 -67.36
C GLN A 3 15.55 0.98 -66.32
N THR A 4 14.57 1.16 -65.46
CA THR A 4 14.77 1.86 -64.19
C THR A 4 14.25 0.98 -63.05
N HIS A 5 15.15 0.48 -62.25
CA HIS A 5 14.86 -0.27 -61.03
C HIS A 5 14.29 0.65 -59.95
N HIS A 6 13.15 0.30 -59.40
CA HIS A 6 12.71 0.83 -58.13
C HIS A 6 12.82 -0.25 -57.07
N ILE A 7 13.75 -0.03 -56.17
CA ILE A 7 13.90 -0.80 -54.94
C ILE A 7 12.91 -0.24 -53.94
N VAL A 8 11.92 -1.04 -53.59
CA VAL A 8 11.04 -0.76 -52.45
C VAL A 8 11.58 -1.54 -51.26
N SER A 9 12.26 -0.82 -50.34
CA SER A 9 12.61 -1.38 -49.06
C SER A 9 11.39 -1.38 -48.14
N GLY A 10 10.81 -2.55 -47.97
CA GLY A 10 9.80 -2.78 -46.95
C GLY A 10 10.45 -2.75 -45.54
N HIS A 11 10.15 -1.71 -44.78
CA HIS A 11 10.30 -1.77 -43.33
C HIS A 11 9.03 -2.38 -42.75
N SER A 12 9.04 -3.66 -42.51
CA SER A 12 8.08 -4.28 -41.60
C SER A 12 8.47 -3.86 -40.19
N GLY A 13 7.89 -2.76 -39.74
CA GLY A 13 7.87 -2.40 -38.34
C GLY A 13 7.13 -3.50 -37.58
N ASN A 14 7.89 -4.26 -36.81
CA ASN A 14 7.34 -5.18 -35.83
C ASN A 14 6.61 -4.32 -34.78
N GLU A 15 5.32 -4.08 -34.96
CA GLU A 15 4.45 -3.67 -33.88
C GLU A 15 4.44 -4.83 -32.88
N SER A 16 5.41 -4.77 -31.96
CA SER A 16 5.35 -5.56 -30.75
C SER A 16 4.05 -5.20 -30.06
N ASP A 17 3.12 -6.13 -30.20
CA ASP A 17 1.88 -6.23 -29.47
C ASP A 17 2.19 -6.00 -27.99
N ILE A 18 2.02 -4.74 -27.52
CA ILE A 18 2.02 -4.41 -26.12
C ILE A 18 0.69 -4.97 -25.62
N THR A 19 0.68 -6.27 -25.41
CA THR A 19 -0.35 -6.92 -24.63
C THR A 19 -0.30 -6.24 -23.28
N LEU A 20 -1.20 -5.27 -23.07
CA LEU A 20 -1.50 -4.72 -21.77
C LEU A 20 -1.77 -5.93 -20.87
N ARG A 21 -0.80 -6.29 -20.07
CA ARG A 21 -1.00 -7.32 -19.05
C ARG A 21 -2.20 -6.87 -18.24
N PRO A 22 -3.25 -7.69 -18.12
CA PRO A 22 -4.39 -7.33 -17.31
C PRO A 22 -3.87 -6.97 -15.91
N ASP A 23 -4.47 -5.95 -15.32
CA ASP A 23 -4.12 -5.35 -14.02
C ASP A 23 -3.63 -6.35 -12.99
N THR A 24 -2.37 -6.74 -13.09
CA THR A 24 -1.67 -7.52 -12.07
C THR A 24 -1.20 -6.62 -10.93
N PHE A 25 -1.92 -5.53 -10.66
CA PHE A 25 -1.97 -4.92 -9.34
C PHE A 25 -2.81 -5.78 -8.37
N SER A 26 -2.77 -7.09 -8.58
CA SER A 26 -3.23 -8.03 -7.59
C SER A 26 -2.36 -7.89 -6.33
N ALA A 27 -2.93 -8.18 -5.18
CA ALA A 27 -2.29 -8.16 -3.88
C ALA A 27 -0.89 -8.85 -3.83
N ALA A 28 -0.60 -9.74 -4.77
CA ALA A 28 0.67 -10.46 -4.93
C ALA A 28 1.90 -9.56 -5.21
N TYR A 29 1.74 -8.42 -5.90
CA TYR A 29 2.89 -7.57 -6.25
C TYR A 29 3.42 -6.70 -5.11
N ALA A 30 2.64 -6.52 -4.05
CA ALA A 30 3.00 -5.72 -2.88
C ALA A 30 3.22 -6.56 -1.62
N SER A 31 3.14 -7.89 -1.70
CA SER A 31 3.40 -8.77 -0.56
C SER A 31 4.87 -9.17 -0.54
N THR A 32 5.53 -9.02 0.60
CA THR A 32 6.78 -9.70 0.91
C THR A 32 6.56 -11.21 0.72
N PRO A 33 7.52 -11.95 0.15
CA PRO A 33 7.43 -13.41 0.09
C PRO A 33 7.11 -13.99 1.47
N ILE A 34 6.14 -14.88 1.54
CA ILE A 34 5.79 -15.57 2.77
C ILE A 34 6.85 -16.65 2.96
N GLU A 35 7.51 -16.64 4.12
CA GLU A 35 8.48 -17.67 4.49
C GLU A 35 7.75 -19.03 4.61
N PRO A 36 8.38 -20.14 4.20
CA PRO A 36 7.77 -21.48 4.26
C PRO A 36 7.20 -21.84 5.65
N ASP A 37 7.82 -21.32 6.71
CA ASP A 37 7.40 -21.56 8.09
C ASP A 37 6.21 -20.71 8.54
N ASP A 38 5.74 -19.79 7.70
CA ASP A 38 4.65 -18.88 8.09
C ASP A 38 3.29 -19.58 8.20
N HIS A 39 3.16 -20.84 7.69
CA HIS A 39 1.95 -21.64 7.88
C HIS A 39 1.58 -21.83 9.36
N GLN A 40 2.56 -21.85 10.27
CA GLN A 40 2.30 -21.91 11.71
C GLN A 40 1.51 -20.72 12.23
N PHE A 41 1.56 -19.58 11.55
CA PHE A 41 0.89 -18.34 11.92
C PHE A 41 -0.53 -18.19 11.34
N LEU A 42 -1.01 -19.17 10.58
CA LEU A 42 -2.41 -19.19 10.19
C LEU A 42 -3.30 -19.34 11.44
N VAL A 43 -4.44 -18.65 11.45
CA VAL A 43 -5.46 -18.85 12.48
C VAL A 43 -5.96 -20.30 12.43
N PRO A 44 -6.49 -20.86 13.54
CA PRO A 44 -6.91 -22.26 13.60
C PRO A 44 -7.86 -22.67 12.47
N GLU A 45 -8.78 -21.79 12.10
CA GLU A 45 -9.78 -22.01 11.06
C GLU A 45 -9.18 -22.15 9.66
N MET A 46 -7.97 -21.63 9.44
CA MET A 46 -7.28 -21.64 8.14
C MET A 46 -6.18 -22.71 8.04
N LYS A 47 -5.90 -23.44 9.11
CA LYS A 47 -4.84 -24.45 9.11
C LYS A 47 -5.12 -25.68 8.24
N HIS A 48 -6.34 -25.83 7.75
CA HIS A 48 -6.70 -26.86 6.77
C HIS A 48 -6.25 -26.54 5.36
N LEU A 49 -5.87 -25.28 5.07
CA LEU A 49 -5.35 -24.86 3.78
C LEU A 49 -3.94 -25.44 3.57
N ILE A 50 -3.75 -26.09 2.44
CA ILE A 50 -2.50 -26.81 2.13
C ILE A 50 -1.70 -26.18 1.00
N THR A 51 -2.27 -25.23 0.27
CA THR A 51 -1.59 -24.50 -0.79
C THR A 51 -1.54 -23.01 -0.49
N TRP A 52 -0.44 -22.35 -0.89
CA TRP A 52 -0.35 -20.89 -0.77
C TRP A 52 -1.39 -20.16 -1.61
N ALA A 53 -1.80 -20.74 -2.74
CA ALA A 53 -2.87 -20.17 -3.55
C ALA A 53 -4.20 -20.08 -2.80
N ASP A 54 -4.53 -21.08 -1.97
CA ASP A 54 -5.73 -21.06 -1.12
C ASP A 54 -5.60 -19.99 -0.02
N VAL A 55 -4.42 -19.88 0.60
CA VAL A 55 -4.14 -18.86 1.62
C VAL A 55 -4.26 -17.45 1.03
N ASP A 56 -3.69 -17.22 -0.16
CA ASP A 56 -3.76 -15.94 -0.87
C ASP A 56 -5.21 -15.58 -1.23
N ALA A 57 -6.03 -16.54 -1.64
CA ALA A 57 -7.43 -16.34 -1.93
C ALA A 57 -8.24 -15.93 -0.69
N GLU A 58 -8.00 -16.59 0.44
CA GLU A 58 -8.65 -16.24 1.71
C GLU A 58 -8.16 -14.88 2.24
N GLU A 59 -6.88 -14.57 2.09
CA GLU A 59 -6.33 -13.27 2.44
C GLU A 59 -6.97 -12.16 1.61
N ALA A 60 -7.07 -12.34 0.29
CA ALA A 60 -7.72 -11.38 -0.61
C ALA A 60 -9.20 -11.17 -0.22
N SER A 61 -9.93 -12.25 0.10
CA SER A 61 -11.31 -12.19 0.59
C SER A 61 -11.40 -11.42 1.91
N ASN A 62 -10.49 -11.66 2.86
CA ASN A 62 -10.46 -10.95 4.13
C ASN A 62 -10.17 -9.46 3.94
N ILE A 63 -9.21 -9.09 3.08
CA ILE A 63 -8.90 -7.70 2.75
C ILE A 63 -10.12 -7.00 2.14
N ALA A 64 -10.84 -7.65 1.22
CA ALA A 64 -12.04 -7.07 0.61
C ALA A 64 -13.15 -6.81 1.66
N LYS A 65 -13.38 -7.76 2.57
CA LYS A 65 -14.33 -7.60 3.69
C LYS A 65 -13.89 -6.50 4.65
N GLY A 66 -12.59 -6.45 4.98
CA GLY A 66 -12.00 -5.42 5.80
C GLY A 66 -12.19 -4.03 5.19
N ARG A 67 -11.92 -3.90 3.89
CA ARG A 67 -12.13 -2.65 3.14
C ARG A 67 -13.61 -2.21 3.15
N ALA A 68 -14.54 -3.11 2.90
CA ALA A 68 -15.97 -2.81 2.94
C ALA A 68 -16.40 -2.31 4.31
N TRP A 69 -15.90 -2.94 5.39
CA TRP A 69 -16.14 -2.48 6.75
C TRP A 69 -15.59 -1.07 6.99
N LEU A 70 -14.35 -0.80 6.55
CA LEU A 70 -13.70 0.51 6.72
C LEU A 70 -14.45 1.64 6.03
N ILE A 71 -14.96 1.40 4.82
CA ILE A 71 -15.76 2.38 4.08
C ILE A 71 -17.00 2.81 4.88
N ALA A 72 -17.59 1.88 5.64
CA ALA A 72 -18.78 2.15 6.44
C ALA A 72 -18.52 2.91 7.75
N GLN A 73 -17.25 3.10 8.17
CA GLN A 73 -16.92 3.68 9.48
C GLN A 73 -16.88 5.21 9.51
N HIS A 74 -16.74 5.89 8.37
CA HIS A 74 -16.62 7.35 8.31
C HIS A 74 -15.53 7.91 9.23
N PHE A 75 -14.31 7.38 9.15
CA PHE A 75 -13.18 7.84 9.94
C PHE A 75 -12.90 9.34 9.73
N THR A 76 -12.66 10.04 10.84
CA THR A 76 -12.06 11.37 10.83
C THR A 76 -10.55 11.30 10.69
N LEU A 77 -9.89 12.40 10.35
CA LEU A 77 -8.42 12.48 10.35
C LEU A 77 -7.83 12.15 11.73
N ASP A 78 -8.51 12.58 12.79
CA ASP A 78 -8.07 12.34 14.17
C ASP A 78 -8.09 10.84 14.52
N ASP A 79 -9.11 10.12 14.03
CA ASP A 79 -9.18 8.66 14.16
C ASP A 79 -8.06 7.97 13.40
N LEU A 80 -7.75 8.44 12.17
CA LEU A 80 -6.74 7.83 11.31
C LEU A 80 -5.31 8.08 11.79
N PHE A 81 -5.06 9.19 12.47
CA PHE A 81 -3.76 9.49 13.07
C PHE A 81 -3.67 9.01 14.53
N ASP A 82 -4.06 7.75 14.72
CA ASP A 82 -3.95 7.02 15.98
C ASP A 82 -3.35 5.62 15.74
N THR A 83 -2.35 5.26 16.54
CA THR A 83 -1.64 3.97 16.36
C THR A 83 -2.54 2.77 16.59
N LEU A 84 -3.51 2.86 17.51
CA LEU A 84 -4.45 1.78 17.78
C LEU A 84 -5.41 1.60 16.59
N THR A 85 -5.89 2.68 16.00
CA THR A 85 -6.73 2.66 14.80
C THR A 85 -5.98 2.05 13.63
N LEU A 86 -4.73 2.44 13.39
CA LEU A 86 -3.91 1.86 12.32
C LEU A 86 -3.69 0.35 12.51
N ARG A 87 -3.45 -0.08 13.74
CA ARG A 87 -3.34 -1.51 14.07
C ARG A 87 -4.67 -2.24 13.90
N THR A 88 -5.78 -1.62 14.25
CA THR A 88 -7.13 -2.17 14.05
C THR A 88 -7.45 -2.33 12.58
N ILE A 89 -7.09 -1.36 11.73
CA ILE A 89 -7.23 -1.46 10.27
C ILE A 89 -6.45 -2.67 9.74
N HIS A 90 -5.20 -2.83 10.15
CA HIS A 90 -4.39 -3.98 9.78
C HIS A 90 -5.00 -5.30 10.26
N GLN A 91 -5.51 -5.35 11.49
CA GLN A 91 -6.23 -6.53 12.03
C GLN A 91 -7.48 -6.85 11.20
N ARG A 92 -8.25 -5.87 10.76
CA ARG A 92 -9.44 -6.07 9.92
C ARG A 92 -9.10 -6.61 8.54
N MET A 93 -7.96 -6.22 7.99
CA MET A 93 -7.49 -6.70 6.68
C MET A 93 -7.00 -8.14 6.71
N PHE A 94 -6.33 -8.56 7.77
CA PHE A 94 -5.55 -9.80 7.79
C PHE A 94 -5.94 -10.79 8.89
N GLY A 95 -6.68 -10.36 9.91
CA GLY A 95 -6.89 -11.13 11.14
C GLY A 95 -7.83 -12.32 11.04
N LYS A 96 -8.49 -12.55 9.91
CA LYS A 96 -9.23 -13.78 9.65
C LYS A 96 -8.36 -14.90 9.08
N VAL A 97 -7.13 -14.56 8.69
CA VAL A 97 -6.16 -15.49 8.12
C VAL A 97 -4.94 -15.63 9.03
N TRP A 98 -4.45 -14.54 9.59
CA TRP A 98 -3.16 -14.46 10.25
C TRP A 98 -3.24 -14.08 11.73
N THR A 99 -2.57 -14.84 12.58
CA THR A 99 -2.50 -14.60 14.04
C THR A 99 -1.70 -13.35 14.42
N TRP A 100 -0.75 -12.92 13.58
CA TRP A 100 0.07 -11.72 13.81
C TRP A 100 -0.62 -10.41 13.38
N ALA A 101 -1.77 -10.48 12.72
CA ALA A 101 -2.46 -9.30 12.22
C ALA A 101 -2.72 -8.25 13.32
N GLY A 102 -2.42 -6.98 13.04
CA GLY A 102 -2.54 -5.88 14.00
C GLY A 102 -1.46 -5.84 15.09
N SER A 103 -0.57 -6.84 15.16
CA SER A 103 0.53 -6.88 16.12
C SER A 103 1.80 -6.30 15.53
N VAL A 104 2.46 -5.40 16.26
CA VAL A 104 3.77 -4.87 15.87
C VAL A 104 4.80 -6.00 15.89
N ARG A 105 5.61 -6.10 14.82
CA ARG A 105 6.67 -7.12 14.73
C ARG A 105 7.76 -6.90 15.78
N ARG A 106 8.36 -8.00 16.21
CA ARG A 106 9.47 -8.02 17.17
C ARG A 106 10.75 -8.58 16.58
N ARG A 107 10.74 -8.96 15.30
CA ARG A 107 11.89 -9.51 14.57
C ARG A 107 12.30 -8.57 13.45
N GLU A 108 13.56 -8.65 13.07
CA GLU A 108 14.08 -8.01 11.86
C GLU A 108 13.35 -8.53 10.62
N THR A 109 13.26 -7.67 9.63
CA THR A 109 12.76 -7.97 8.28
C THR A 109 13.75 -7.40 7.27
N SER A 110 13.68 -7.86 6.01
CA SER A 110 14.57 -7.38 4.95
C SER A 110 14.46 -5.88 4.67
N ILE A 111 13.34 -5.27 5.05
CA ILE A 111 13.05 -3.84 4.93
C ILE A 111 12.40 -3.34 6.23
N GLY A 112 12.45 -2.03 6.46
CA GLY A 112 11.89 -1.41 7.66
C GLY A 112 12.96 -1.02 8.68
N ILE A 113 12.51 -0.40 9.77
CA ILE A 113 13.38 0.05 10.85
C ILE A 113 13.61 -1.06 11.87
N ASP A 114 14.59 -0.86 12.78
CA ASP A 114 14.83 -1.72 13.93
C ASP A 114 13.52 -1.93 14.73
N PRO A 115 13.16 -3.17 15.10
CA PRO A 115 11.94 -3.47 15.86
C PRO A 115 11.81 -2.68 17.16
N SER A 116 12.90 -2.38 17.85
CA SER A 116 12.89 -1.59 19.09
C SER A 116 12.46 -0.12 18.88
N GLN A 117 12.61 0.38 17.66
CA GLN A 117 12.27 1.76 17.30
C GLN A 117 10.82 1.91 16.82
N ILE A 118 10.14 0.80 16.45
CA ILE A 118 8.84 0.85 15.78
C ILE A 118 7.81 1.63 16.60
N GLN A 119 7.68 1.34 17.90
CA GLN A 119 6.68 1.98 18.73
C GLN A 119 6.85 3.50 18.73
N THR A 120 8.09 3.96 18.97
CA THR A 120 8.41 5.39 19.02
C THR A 120 8.20 6.08 17.68
N GLN A 121 8.69 5.47 16.57
CA GLN A 121 8.55 6.05 15.24
C GLN A 121 7.10 6.06 14.78
N PHE A 122 6.32 5.05 15.15
CA PHE A 122 4.91 4.96 14.81
C PHE A 122 4.09 6.04 15.53
N GLU A 123 4.38 6.30 16.81
CA GLU A 123 3.76 7.39 17.57
C GLU A 123 4.16 8.77 17.04
N GLN A 124 5.45 8.98 16.73
CA GLN A 124 5.92 10.22 16.12
C GLN A 124 5.26 10.49 14.77
N LEU A 125 5.12 9.45 13.94
CA LEU A 125 4.43 9.55 12.65
C LEU A 125 3.02 10.10 12.83
N VAL A 126 2.19 9.43 13.64
CA VAL A 126 0.79 9.83 13.81
C VAL A 126 0.65 11.22 14.43
N GLN A 127 1.49 11.58 15.39
CA GLN A 127 1.48 12.91 16.01
C GLN A 127 1.85 14.01 15.01
N ASN A 128 2.88 13.81 14.20
CA ASN A 128 3.32 14.77 13.19
C ASN A 128 2.24 15.02 12.14
N PHE A 129 1.59 13.96 11.67
CA PHE A 129 0.55 14.08 10.65
C PHE A 129 -0.76 14.61 11.22
N ARG A 130 -1.14 14.24 12.45
CA ARG A 130 -2.27 14.83 13.16
C ARG A 130 -2.14 16.35 13.25
N TRP A 131 -0.97 16.83 13.67
CA TRP A 131 -0.73 18.27 13.77
C TRP A 131 -0.85 18.97 12.42
N ARG A 132 -0.25 18.42 11.35
CA ARG A 132 -0.30 19.00 10.00
C ARG A 132 -1.72 19.02 9.45
N ALA A 133 -2.47 17.94 9.63
CA ALA A 133 -3.84 17.84 9.16
C ALA A 133 -4.78 18.80 9.90
N ALA A 134 -4.63 18.91 11.23
CA ALA A 134 -5.43 19.82 12.05
C ALA A 134 -5.21 21.30 11.71
N ASN A 135 -4.01 21.66 11.26
CA ASN A 135 -3.67 23.05 10.92
C ASN A 135 -3.69 23.33 9.41
N ALA A 136 -4.09 22.38 8.58
CA ALA A 136 -4.03 22.50 7.13
C ALA A 136 -4.85 23.70 6.58
N ASP A 137 -6.01 23.98 7.16
CA ASP A 137 -6.86 25.11 6.77
C ASP A 137 -6.26 26.45 7.23
N GLU A 138 -5.73 26.52 8.45
CA GLU A 138 -5.10 27.72 9.02
C GLU A 138 -3.81 28.07 8.26
N ILE A 139 -3.03 27.05 7.89
CA ILE A 139 -1.80 27.20 7.08
C ILE A 139 -2.14 27.54 5.63
N GLY A 140 -3.37 27.25 5.17
CA GLY A 140 -3.84 27.51 3.82
C GLY A 140 -3.38 26.47 2.81
N PHE A 141 -3.34 25.20 3.18
CA PHE A 141 -2.98 24.11 2.27
C PHE A 141 -3.88 24.08 1.05
N SER A 142 -3.26 24.13 -0.12
CA SER A 142 -3.90 23.82 -1.40
C SER A 142 -4.35 22.35 -1.46
N GLU A 143 -5.20 22.02 -2.42
CA GLU A 143 -5.60 20.64 -2.67
C GLU A 143 -4.39 19.73 -2.96
N GLU A 144 -3.39 20.23 -3.71
CA GLU A 144 -2.17 19.47 -4.01
C GLU A 144 -1.34 19.21 -2.74
N GLU A 145 -1.21 20.16 -1.84
CA GLU A 145 -0.49 19.99 -0.57
C GLU A 145 -1.21 19.00 0.36
N ARG A 146 -2.55 18.96 0.34
CA ARG A 146 -3.34 17.95 1.06
C ARG A 146 -3.11 16.55 0.47
N ARG A 147 -3.07 16.42 -0.87
CA ARG A 147 -2.73 15.16 -1.53
C ARG A 147 -1.31 14.69 -1.18
N GLU A 148 -0.36 15.61 -1.18
CA GLU A 148 1.03 15.32 -0.80
C GLU A 148 1.12 14.84 0.65
N LEU A 149 0.26 15.32 1.55
CA LEU A 149 0.19 14.84 2.93
C LEU A 149 -0.15 13.33 2.97
N GLY A 150 -1.16 12.88 2.23
CA GLY A 150 -1.53 11.46 2.13
C GLY A 150 -0.41 10.59 1.56
N ILE A 151 0.25 11.07 0.49
CA ILE A 151 1.38 10.38 -0.14
C ILE A 151 2.56 10.24 0.84
N ARG A 152 2.90 11.29 1.57
CA ARG A 152 3.98 11.26 2.57
C ARG A 152 3.64 10.31 3.72
N PHE A 153 2.41 10.37 4.21
CA PHE A 153 1.96 9.45 5.26
C PHE A 153 2.11 7.98 4.82
N HIS A 154 1.66 7.66 3.60
CA HIS A 154 1.87 6.34 3.01
C HIS A 154 3.36 5.95 3.00
N THR A 155 4.21 6.83 2.50
CA THR A 155 5.65 6.55 2.33
C THR A 155 6.34 6.30 3.67
N GLU A 156 6.08 7.14 4.67
CA GLU A 156 6.67 7.03 6.00
C GLU A 156 6.13 5.79 6.73
N LEU A 157 4.83 5.49 6.59
CA LEU A 157 4.23 4.29 7.17
C LEU A 157 4.82 3.00 6.59
N VAL A 158 5.07 2.96 5.26
CA VAL A 158 5.76 1.85 4.61
C VAL A 158 7.20 1.74 5.09
N ALA A 159 7.91 2.85 5.28
CA ALA A 159 9.30 2.87 5.72
C ALA A 159 9.48 2.34 7.15
N ILE A 160 8.55 2.62 8.06
CA ILE A 160 8.55 2.06 9.42
C ILE A 160 8.41 0.54 9.36
N HIS A 161 7.56 0.02 8.47
CA HIS A 161 7.33 -1.42 8.27
C HIS A 161 6.93 -2.12 9.59
N ALA A 162 5.87 -1.61 10.22
CA ALA A 162 5.53 -1.96 11.60
C ALA A 162 5.04 -3.41 11.80
N PHE A 163 4.54 -4.07 10.76
CA PHE A 163 3.92 -5.39 10.85
C PHE A 163 4.78 -6.48 10.20
N VAL A 164 4.49 -7.73 10.50
CA VAL A 164 5.19 -8.90 9.95
C VAL A 164 5.04 -8.96 8.42
N ASN A 165 3.85 -8.67 7.91
CA ASN A 165 3.55 -8.61 6.47
C ASN A 165 2.40 -7.63 6.22
N GLY A 166 2.06 -7.38 4.95
CA GLY A 166 0.91 -6.55 4.56
C GLY A 166 1.10 -5.03 4.67
N ASN A 167 2.29 -4.55 5.06
CA ASN A 167 2.55 -3.14 5.32
C ASN A 167 2.23 -2.22 4.13
N GLY A 168 2.61 -2.60 2.90
CA GLY A 168 2.34 -1.80 1.71
C GLY A 168 0.84 -1.72 1.37
N ARG A 169 0.10 -2.83 1.50
CA ARG A 169 -1.35 -2.88 1.27
C ARG A 169 -2.11 -2.08 2.33
N HIS A 170 -1.69 -2.21 3.59
CA HIS A 170 -2.21 -1.44 4.71
C HIS A 170 -1.98 0.06 4.50
N ALA A 171 -0.75 0.48 4.25
CA ALA A 171 -0.40 1.88 4.07
C ALA A 171 -1.17 2.55 2.91
N ARG A 172 -1.37 1.83 1.79
CA ARG A 172 -2.22 2.31 0.69
C ARG A 172 -3.66 2.53 1.10
N LEU A 173 -4.24 1.56 1.79
CA LEU A 173 -5.62 1.66 2.25
C LEU A 173 -5.78 2.83 3.22
N VAL A 174 -4.85 3.00 4.17
CA VAL A 174 -4.88 4.12 5.11
C VAL A 174 -4.72 5.46 4.39
N ALA A 175 -3.81 5.58 3.41
CA ALA A 175 -3.66 6.80 2.64
C ALA A 175 -4.96 7.18 1.88
N ASN A 176 -5.64 6.20 1.29
CA ASN A 176 -6.94 6.44 0.66
C ASN A 176 -8.01 6.88 1.68
N LEU A 177 -7.97 6.37 2.92
CA LEU A 177 -8.84 6.82 4.01
C LEU A 177 -8.52 8.27 4.40
N VAL A 178 -7.25 8.62 4.49
CA VAL A 178 -6.80 10.00 4.77
C VAL A 178 -7.26 10.95 3.68
N ASP A 179 -7.06 10.61 2.40
CA ASP A 179 -7.53 11.41 1.27
C ASP A 179 -9.05 11.60 1.31
N SER A 180 -9.80 10.54 1.60
CA SER A 180 -11.25 10.60 1.74
C SER A 180 -11.68 11.51 2.91
N ALA A 181 -11.01 11.42 4.06
CA ALA A 181 -11.29 12.25 5.22
C ALA A 181 -10.93 13.73 5.00
N MET A 182 -9.98 14.01 4.09
CA MET A 182 -9.66 15.37 3.62
C MET A 182 -10.59 15.89 2.51
N GLY A 183 -11.59 15.12 2.08
CA GLY A 183 -12.49 15.48 1.00
C GLY A 183 -11.87 15.41 -0.41
N LEU A 184 -10.73 14.76 -0.58
CA LEU A 184 -9.98 14.70 -1.84
C LEU A 184 -10.39 13.55 -2.77
N GLY A 185 -11.25 12.65 -2.33
CA GLY A 185 -11.71 11.53 -3.11
C GLY A 185 -12.52 10.52 -2.32
N SER A 186 -12.85 9.40 -2.96
CA SER A 186 -13.59 8.31 -2.36
C SER A 186 -12.74 7.04 -2.33
N LEU A 187 -12.89 6.25 -1.27
CA LEU A 187 -12.33 4.89 -1.19
C LEU A 187 -12.85 3.96 -2.31
N ALA A 188 -14.02 4.29 -2.87
CA ALA A 188 -14.60 3.55 -3.99
C ALA A 188 -13.89 3.87 -5.32
N ASP A 189 -13.34 5.08 -5.44
CA ASP A 189 -12.63 5.55 -6.62
C ASP A 189 -11.27 6.14 -6.17
N PRO A 190 -10.27 5.31 -5.93
CA PRO A 190 -8.96 5.77 -5.49
C PRO A 190 -8.33 6.65 -6.57
N LEU A 191 -8.10 7.92 -6.26
CA LEU A 191 -7.56 8.94 -7.16
C LEU A 191 -6.16 8.63 -7.71
N TYR A 192 -5.46 7.68 -7.11
CA TYR A 192 -4.14 7.26 -7.54
C TYR A 192 -4.07 5.77 -7.80
N PRO A 193 -3.81 5.35 -9.05
CA PRO A 193 -3.24 4.04 -9.29
C PRO A 193 -1.83 4.04 -8.67
N TRP A 194 -1.72 3.49 -7.47
CA TRP A 194 -0.45 3.33 -6.77
C TRP A 194 0.49 2.45 -7.59
N GLY A 195 1.26 3.03 -8.45
CA GLY A 195 2.15 2.38 -9.41
C GLY A 195 2.38 3.19 -10.68
N ALA A 196 1.56 4.20 -10.95
CA ALA A 196 1.73 5.04 -12.14
C ALA A 196 2.74 6.18 -11.94
N ARG A 197 3.20 6.47 -10.73
CA ARG A 197 4.28 7.44 -10.48
C ARG A 197 5.64 6.74 -10.40
N SER A 198 6.21 6.42 -11.55
CA SER A 198 7.66 6.18 -11.71
C SER A 198 8.51 7.46 -11.56
N GLY A 199 8.02 8.46 -10.83
CA GLY A 199 8.65 9.77 -10.67
C GLY A 199 8.99 10.18 -9.24
N LEU A 200 8.87 9.29 -8.26
CA LEU A 200 9.48 9.57 -6.95
C LEU A 200 10.99 9.45 -7.08
N PRO A 201 11.77 10.45 -6.65
CA PRO A 201 13.22 10.36 -6.68
C PRO A 201 13.65 9.14 -5.89
N SER A 202 14.48 8.30 -6.51
CA SER A 202 15.12 7.17 -5.85
C SER A 202 15.83 7.66 -4.59
N ALA A 203 15.90 6.81 -3.56
CA ALA A 203 16.56 7.12 -2.29
C ALA A 203 18.05 7.54 -2.43
N GLU A 204 18.62 7.45 -3.63
CA GLU A 204 19.99 7.88 -3.95
C GLU A 204 20.17 9.39 -4.09
N SER A 205 19.10 10.19 -4.20
CA SER A 205 19.21 11.64 -4.37
C SER A 205 19.27 12.42 -3.05
N ARG A 206 19.38 11.78 -1.90
CA ARG A 206 19.51 12.42 -0.59
C ARG A 206 20.91 12.28 0.02
N LYS A 207 21.95 12.41 -0.81
CA LYS A 207 23.29 12.75 -0.34
C LYS A 207 23.57 14.19 -0.73
N LEU A 208 23.20 15.11 0.12
CA LEU A 208 23.84 16.42 0.35
C LEU A 208 23.36 16.94 1.71
#